data_e71956e311b4b2e7a50b87c3f925c788
#
_entry.id   e71956e311b4b2e7a50b87c3f925c788
#
_cell.length_a   1.000
_cell.length_b   1.000
_cell.length_c   1.000
_cell.angle_alpha   90.00
_cell.angle_beta   90.00
_cell.angle_gamma   90.00
#
_symmetry.space_group_name_H-M   'P 1'
#
loop_
_entity.id
_entity.type
_entity.pdbx_description
1 polymer ?
#
loop_
_entity_poly.entity_id
_entity_poly.type
_entity_poly.pdbx_seq_one_letter_code
_entity_poly.pdbx_strand_id
1 'polypeptide(L)'
;DRHWFDSTYRIYNELEILNPGGDVSRPDRVLIDKERAIVIDFKFGDIKKSSYISQVAGYVRQVEKISCTPVQGYLWYLESNEVIQVI
;
A
#
# COMPACT_ATOMS: atom_id res chain seq x y z
N ASP A 1 1.34 -14.95 -4.71
CA ASP A 1 2.71 -14.97 -4.25
C ASP A 1 2.93 -14.00 -3.10
N ARG A 2 3.57 -14.47 -2.04
CA ARG A 2 3.66 -13.73 -0.78
C ARG A 2 5.10 -13.50 -0.35
N HIS A 3 5.99 -13.22 -1.28
CA HIS A 3 7.38 -12.93 -0.92
C HIS A 3 7.58 -11.47 -0.49
N TRP A 4 6.52 -10.83 -0.02
CA TRP A 4 6.58 -9.43 0.43
C TRP A 4 7.46 -9.23 1.66
N PHE A 5 7.75 -10.29 2.38
CA PHE A 5 8.58 -10.22 3.59
C PHE A 5 10.00 -10.69 3.34
N ASP A 6 10.41 -10.81 2.07
CA ASP A 6 11.79 -11.09 1.74
C ASP A 6 12.69 -9.96 2.24
N SER A 7 13.92 -10.32 2.58
CA SER A 7 14.89 -9.36 3.08
C SER A 7 15.30 -8.33 2.02
N THR A 8 14.94 -8.53 0.75
CA THR A 8 15.25 -7.56 -0.30
C THR A 8 14.40 -6.30 -0.21
N TYR A 9 13.25 -6.35 0.47
CA TYR A 9 12.39 -5.19 0.63
C TYR A 9 12.72 -4.41 1.90
N ARG A 10 12.69 -3.10 1.79
CA ARG A 10 12.62 -2.25 2.96
C ARG A 10 11.15 -2.09 3.33
N ILE A 11 10.85 -2.28 4.61
CA ILE A 11 9.48 -2.26 5.10
C ILE A 11 9.27 -1.00 5.90
N TYR A 12 8.25 -0.24 5.51
CA TYR A 12 7.84 0.97 6.23
C TYR A 12 6.42 0.75 6.75
N ASN A 13 6.25 0.73 8.07
CA ASN A 13 4.94 0.61 8.68
C ASN A 13 4.45 2.01 9.00
N GLU A 14 3.21 2.31 8.58
CA GLU A 14 2.57 3.61 8.84
C GLU A 14 3.43 4.78 8.36
N LEU A 15 3.99 4.66 7.18
CA LEU A 15 4.77 5.72 6.56
C LEU A 15 3.90 6.95 6.35
N GLU A 16 4.31 8.10 6.88
CA GLU A 16 3.58 9.34 6.67
C GLU A 16 4.09 10.04 5.42
N ILE A 17 3.17 10.37 4.53
CA ILE A 17 3.49 11.07 3.28
C ILE A 17 2.81 12.42 3.32
N LEU A 18 3.60 13.49 3.33
CA LEU A 18 3.07 14.84 3.29
C LEU A 18 2.74 15.22 1.85
N ASN A 19 1.48 15.51 1.60
CA ASN A 19 1.01 15.88 0.26
C ASN A 19 1.05 17.40 0.07
N PRO A 20 1.14 17.85 -1.19
CA PRO A 20 0.99 19.28 -1.49
C PRO A 20 -0.36 19.78 -0.96
N GLY A 21 -0.52 20.72 -0.26
CA GLY A 21 -1.78 21.16 0.34
C GLY A 21 -1.89 20.85 1.82
N GLY A 22 -0.93 20.11 2.38
CA GLY A 22 -0.82 19.90 3.80
C GLY A 22 -1.45 18.62 4.33
N ASP A 23 -2.14 17.86 3.50
CA ASP A 23 -2.71 16.57 3.92
C ASP A 23 -1.60 15.54 4.12
N VAL A 24 -1.85 14.62 5.05
CA VAL A 24 -0.92 13.52 5.32
C VAL A 24 -1.60 12.22 4.95
N SER A 25 -0.91 11.41 4.14
CA SER A 25 -1.34 10.05 3.84
C SER A 25 -0.51 9.05 4.65
N ARG A 26 -1.16 8.00 5.13
CA ARG A 26 -0.50 7.04 6.00
C ARG A 26 -0.92 5.62 5.61
N PRO A 27 -0.35 5.07 4.53
CA PRO A 27 -0.59 3.65 4.22
C PRO A 27 -0.08 2.76 5.34
N ASP A 28 -0.75 1.65 5.59
CA ASP A 28 -0.40 0.76 6.69
C ASP A 28 0.99 0.17 6.52
N ARG A 29 1.33 -0.26 5.31
CA ARG A 29 2.63 -0.83 5.03
C ARG A 29 3.07 -0.53 3.62
N VAL A 30 4.32 -0.13 3.48
CA VAL A 30 4.96 0.09 2.19
C VAL A 30 6.25 -0.72 2.14
N LEU A 31 6.41 -1.51 1.08
CA LEU A 31 7.62 -2.29 0.85
C LEU A 31 8.30 -1.73 -0.38
N ILE A 32 9.58 -1.43 -0.27
CA ILE A 32 10.33 -0.82 -1.37
C ILE A 32 11.60 -1.61 -1.61
N ASP A 33 11.86 -1.95 -2.87
CA ASP A 33 13.16 -2.45 -3.28
C ASP A 33 13.66 -1.65 -4.49
N LYS A 34 14.69 -2.15 -5.16
CA LYS A 34 15.31 -1.42 -6.27
C LYS A 34 14.41 -1.37 -7.52
N GLU A 35 13.48 -2.29 -7.64
CA GLU A 35 12.73 -2.48 -8.87
C GLU A 35 11.28 -2.07 -8.74
N ARG A 36 10.71 -2.12 -7.53
CA ARG A 36 9.29 -1.85 -7.34
C ARG A 36 8.99 -1.41 -5.91
N ALA A 37 7.79 -0.89 -5.73
CA ALA A 37 7.24 -0.63 -4.41
C ALA A 37 5.85 -1.27 -4.32
N ILE A 38 5.46 -1.68 -3.12
CA ILE A 38 4.18 -2.31 -2.86
C ILE A 38 3.53 -1.61 -1.69
N VAL A 39 2.29 -1.17 -1.87
CA VAL A 39 1.47 -0.58 -0.82
C VAL A 39 0.46 -1.62 -0.37
N ILE A 40 0.37 -1.86 0.93
CA ILE A 40 -0.60 -2.79 1.49
C ILE A 40 -1.41 -2.05 2.53
N ASP A 41 -2.73 -2.14 2.42
CA ASP A 41 -3.63 -1.60 3.42
C ASP A 41 -4.41 -2.76 4.03
N PHE A 42 -4.37 -2.86 5.36
CA PHE A 42 -5.03 -3.94 6.09
C PHE A 42 -6.43 -3.52 6.47
N LYS A 43 -7.38 -4.42 6.30
CA LYS A 43 -8.77 -4.20 6.71
C LYS A 43 -9.24 -5.35 7.59
N PHE A 44 -9.95 -5.02 8.64
CA PHE A 44 -10.62 -6.00 9.47
C PHE A 44 -12.05 -6.17 8.95
N GLY A 45 -12.64 -7.30 9.20
CA GLY A 45 -13.96 -7.61 8.68
C GLY A 45 -13.90 -7.99 7.21
N ASP A 46 -15.06 -8.29 6.63
CA ASP A 46 -15.16 -8.75 5.26
C ASP A 46 -16.00 -7.83 4.38
N ILE A 47 -16.37 -6.66 4.87
CA ILE A 47 -17.11 -5.67 4.07
C ILE A 47 -16.15 -5.03 3.08
N LYS A 48 -16.46 -5.19 1.80
CA LYS A 48 -15.62 -4.67 0.73
C LYS A 48 -16.25 -3.38 0.19
N LYS A 49 -15.60 -2.25 0.48
CA LYS A 49 -16.09 -0.94 0.06
C LYS A 49 -15.28 -0.40 -1.09
N SER A 50 -15.94 0.25 -2.04
CA SER A 50 -15.24 0.91 -3.15
C SER A 50 -14.33 2.03 -2.65
N SER A 51 -14.63 2.65 -1.52
CA SER A 51 -13.78 3.68 -0.93
C SER A 51 -12.41 3.12 -0.53
N TYR A 52 -12.33 1.85 -0.17
CA TYR A 52 -11.05 1.22 0.16
C TYR A 52 -10.15 1.13 -1.07
N ILE A 53 -10.74 0.80 -2.21
CA ILE A 53 -10.01 0.74 -3.47
C ILE A 53 -9.48 2.13 -3.85
N SER A 54 -10.30 3.15 -3.72
CA SER A 54 -9.89 4.53 -3.99
C SER A 54 -8.78 4.99 -3.05
N GLN A 55 -8.84 4.58 -1.79
CA GLN A 55 -7.84 4.92 -0.80
C GLN A 55 -6.47 4.33 -1.20
N VAL A 56 -6.44 3.04 -1.53
CA VAL A 56 -5.19 2.39 -1.93
C VAL A 56 -4.66 2.99 -3.23
N ALA A 57 -5.53 3.24 -4.20
CA ALA A 57 -5.12 3.89 -5.45
C ALA A 57 -4.49 5.25 -5.18
N GLY A 58 -5.02 6.01 -4.23
CA GLY A 58 -4.43 7.28 -3.81
C GLY A 58 -3.05 7.09 -3.21
N TYR A 59 -2.89 6.12 -2.33
CA TYR A 59 -1.58 5.83 -1.73
C TYR A 59 -0.56 5.44 -2.79
N VAL A 60 -0.97 4.62 -3.77
CA VAL A 60 -0.07 4.21 -4.86
C VAL A 60 0.44 5.43 -5.61
N ARG A 61 -0.44 6.37 -5.96
CA ARG A 61 -0.03 7.58 -6.67
C ARG A 61 0.97 8.40 -5.86
N GLN A 62 0.79 8.46 -4.55
CA GLN A 62 1.69 9.21 -3.68
C GLN A 62 3.04 8.54 -3.53
N VAL A 63 3.07 7.23 -3.39
CA VAL A 63 4.32 6.48 -3.29
C VAL A 63 5.09 6.54 -4.62
N GLU A 64 4.40 6.54 -5.75
CA GLU A 64 5.05 6.69 -7.05
C GLU A 64 5.86 7.97 -7.15
N LYS A 65 5.41 9.03 -6.51
CA LYS A 65 6.11 10.32 -6.55
C LYS A 65 7.42 10.30 -5.80
N ILE A 66 7.56 9.43 -4.80
CA ILE A 66 8.75 9.41 -3.96
C ILE A 66 9.67 8.24 -4.26
N SER A 67 9.15 7.12 -4.77
CA SER A 67 9.96 5.92 -5.02
C SER A 67 10.61 5.91 -6.39
N CYS A 68 10.02 6.58 -7.37
CA CYS A 68 10.48 6.59 -8.76
C CYS A 68 10.53 5.20 -9.38
N THR A 69 9.74 4.25 -8.86
CA THR A 69 9.66 2.89 -9.34
C THR A 69 8.20 2.52 -9.56
N PRO A 70 7.90 1.45 -10.33
CA PRO A 70 6.52 0.97 -10.42
C PRO A 70 5.98 0.62 -9.05
N VAL A 71 4.71 0.97 -8.79
CA VAL A 71 4.07 0.75 -7.51
C VAL A 71 2.80 -0.06 -7.72
N GLN A 72 2.63 -1.10 -6.90
CA GLN A 72 1.42 -1.92 -6.85
C GLN A 72 0.72 -1.69 -5.52
N GLY A 73 -0.59 -1.80 -5.51
CA GLY A 73 -1.39 -1.61 -4.31
C GLY A 73 -2.30 -2.79 -4.04
N TYR A 74 -2.42 -3.15 -2.77
CA TYR A 74 -3.20 -4.30 -2.34
C TYR A 74 -4.03 -3.95 -1.12
N LEU A 75 -5.22 -4.56 -1.07
CA LEU A 75 -6.04 -4.62 0.13
C LEU A 75 -5.92 -6.03 0.72
N TRP A 76 -5.64 -6.11 1.99
CA TRP A 76 -5.54 -7.39 2.69
C TRP A 76 -6.60 -7.45 3.78
N TYR A 77 -7.61 -8.30 3.56
CA TYR A 77 -8.67 -8.53 4.54
C TYR A 77 -8.18 -9.61 5.51
N LEU A 78 -7.89 -9.20 6.73
CA LEU A 78 -7.18 -10.06 7.68
C LEU A 78 -8.03 -11.24 8.16
N GLU A 79 -9.32 -11.04 8.36
CA GLU A 79 -10.17 -12.11 8.86
C GLU A 79 -10.33 -13.26 7.86
N SER A 80 -10.49 -12.94 6.58
CA SER A 80 -10.66 -13.96 5.55
C SER A 80 -9.33 -14.34 4.92
N ASN A 81 -8.24 -13.65 5.22
CA ASN A 81 -6.93 -13.81 4.59
C ASN A 81 -7.02 -13.64 3.07
N GLU A 82 -7.88 -12.75 2.63
CA GLU A 82 -8.07 -12.46 1.22
C GLU A 82 -7.26 -11.22 0.83
N VAL A 83 -6.51 -11.32 -0.25
CA VAL A 83 -5.70 -10.21 -0.76
C VAL A 83 -6.23 -9.85 -2.15
N ILE A 84 -6.54 -8.57 -2.33
CA ILE A 84 -7.08 -8.05 -3.59
C ILE A 84 -6.07 -7.05 -4.14
N GLN A 85 -5.64 -7.27 -5.38
CA GLN A 85 -4.77 -6.31 -6.05
C GLN A 85 -5.62 -5.18 -6.60
N VAL A 86 -5.29 -3.94 -6.22
CA VAL A 86 -6.00 -2.74 -6.66
C VAL A 86 -5.34 -2.15 -7.89
N ILE A 87 -4.03 -2.12 -7.93
CA ILE A 87 -3.26 -1.58 -9.06
C ILE A 87 -2.09 -2.48 -9.41
#